data_d53b7c34ef397f8f4d0a9283e7f0d1e5
#
_entry.id   d53b7c34ef397f8f4d0a9283e7f0d1e5
#
_cell.length_a   1.000
_cell.length_b   1.000
_cell.length_c   1.000
_cell.angle_alpha   90.00
_cell.angle_beta   90.00
_cell.angle_gamma   90.00
#
_symmetry.space_group_name_H-M   'P 1'
#
loop_
_entity.id
_entity.type
_entity.pdbx_description
1 polymer ?
#
loop_
_entity_poly.entity_id
_entity_poly.type
_entity_poly.pdbx_seq_one_letter_code
_entity_poly.pdbx_strand_id
1 'polypeptide(L)'
;MILFYELSENRVDSVLTKLPLPKSEALEIIESYMDGDADAAVSGAFGCLVVRIYDGGEYLFSYPYPLTESADESGAVEEVAQYAIREGLPLVFFDVPRDSLPVLLMGFRHADVDAEDESADTYRVTIKSECMLIKKAPEAASGAVTLRELRYEDRENYARICLDTDNNKYWGYDFRDDEPDADAEFFINSAITERKIGTAISFAVISDGEFVGEAALYAFDCRGGAETAIRILPEYQGRGLSEDILTALFEIGRSIGLVRIYAEAFAENKPSVAFCSKYMERLSDEGGRVVFIKNLYEQ
;
A
#
# COMPACT_ATOMS: atom_id res chain seq x y z
N MET A 1 -5.94 18.74 -8.23
CA MET A 1 -4.52 18.28 -8.01
C MET A 1 -3.87 19.26 -7.06
N ILE A 2 -3.46 18.78 -5.88
CA ILE A 2 -2.81 19.60 -4.87
C ILE A 2 -1.36 19.91 -5.30
N LEU A 3 -0.90 21.15 -5.12
CA LEU A 3 0.45 21.60 -5.39
C LEU A 3 1.00 22.29 -4.14
N PHE A 4 2.12 21.82 -3.62
CA PHE A 4 2.79 22.41 -2.47
C PHE A 4 3.76 23.50 -2.89
N TYR A 5 3.75 24.60 -2.15
CA TYR A 5 4.62 25.77 -2.36
C TYR A 5 5.47 25.96 -1.10
N GLU A 6 6.77 26.15 -1.28
CA GLU A 6 7.69 26.44 -0.20
C GLU A 6 7.24 27.66 0.62
N LEU A 7 7.21 27.51 1.93
CA LEU A 7 6.94 28.57 2.90
C LEU A 7 8.25 29.26 3.31
N SER A 8 8.94 29.91 2.37
CA SER A 8 10.07 30.77 2.70
C SER A 8 9.58 32.21 2.90
N GLU A 9 10.31 33.02 3.68
CA GLU A 9 10.00 34.43 3.92
C GLU A 9 9.69 35.20 2.64
N ASN A 10 10.32 34.84 1.53
CA ASN A 10 10.12 35.47 0.22
C ASN A 10 8.88 35.01 -0.55
N ARG A 11 8.24 33.89 -0.13
CA ARG A 11 7.10 33.29 -0.83
C ARG A 11 5.81 33.25 -0.03
N VAL A 12 5.86 33.50 1.27
CA VAL A 12 4.68 33.56 2.15
C VAL A 12 3.59 34.46 1.58
N ASP A 13 3.97 35.66 1.11
CA ASP A 13 3.00 36.60 0.51
C ASP A 13 2.28 36.01 -0.72
N SER A 14 2.93 35.15 -1.51
CA SER A 14 2.31 34.52 -2.68
C SER A 14 1.32 33.42 -2.30
N VAL A 15 1.53 32.76 -1.18
CA VAL A 15 0.59 31.77 -0.62
C VAL A 15 -0.57 32.48 0.04
N LEU A 16 -0.29 33.49 0.86
CA LEU A 16 -1.30 34.31 1.55
C LEU A 16 -2.34 34.94 0.60
N THR A 17 -1.89 35.37 -0.60
CA THR A 17 -2.82 35.92 -1.61
C THR A 17 -3.79 34.91 -2.20
N LYS A 18 -3.52 33.61 -2.04
CA LYS A 18 -4.38 32.52 -2.54
C LYS A 18 -5.38 32.05 -1.49
N LEU A 19 -5.20 32.45 -0.22
CA LEU A 19 -6.06 32.06 0.86
C LEU A 19 -7.28 33.01 0.93
N PRO A 20 -8.49 32.49 1.11
CA PRO A 20 -9.71 33.28 1.24
C PRO A 20 -9.88 33.90 2.64
N LEU A 21 -8.80 34.04 3.40
CA LEU A 21 -8.77 34.60 4.76
C LEU A 21 -8.15 35.99 4.79
N PRO A 22 -8.45 36.82 5.81
CA PRO A 22 -7.70 38.02 6.10
C PRO A 22 -6.20 37.71 6.23
N LYS A 23 -5.35 38.54 5.64
CA LYS A 23 -3.90 38.32 5.59
C LYS A 23 -3.27 38.10 6.97
N SER A 24 -3.76 38.77 8.01
CA SER A 24 -3.28 38.61 9.40
C SER A 24 -3.59 37.23 9.98
N GLU A 25 -4.77 36.70 9.72
CA GLU A 25 -5.21 35.40 10.21
C GLU A 25 -4.50 34.27 9.46
N ALA A 26 -4.39 34.39 8.15
CA ALA A 26 -3.63 33.43 7.33
C ALA A 26 -2.14 33.42 7.71
N LEU A 27 -1.56 34.56 8.09
CA LEU A 27 -0.18 34.67 8.53
C LEU A 27 0.05 33.95 9.86
N GLU A 28 -0.83 34.11 10.84
CA GLU A 28 -0.74 33.41 12.13
C GLU A 28 -0.75 31.88 11.96
N ILE A 29 -1.60 31.38 11.07
CA ILE A 29 -1.66 29.95 10.77
C ILE A 29 -0.35 29.48 10.14
N ILE A 30 0.19 30.20 9.15
CA ILE A 30 1.40 29.83 8.44
C ILE A 30 2.62 29.97 9.34
N GLU A 31 2.71 31.03 10.15
CA GLU A 31 3.83 31.27 11.07
C GLU A 31 3.99 30.15 12.10
N SER A 32 2.88 29.49 12.50
CA SER A 32 2.93 28.34 13.41
C SER A 32 3.65 27.13 12.82
N TYR A 33 3.83 27.08 11.49
CA TYR A 33 4.49 25.99 10.77
C TYR A 33 5.83 26.39 10.13
N MET A 34 6.26 27.63 10.28
CA MET A 34 7.49 28.14 9.61
C MET A 34 8.79 27.72 10.28
N ASP A 35 8.76 27.04 11.41
CA ASP A 35 9.95 26.52 12.10
C ASP A 35 10.44 25.24 11.42
N GLY A 36 10.97 25.33 10.19
CA GLY A 36 11.55 24.19 9.47
C GLY A 36 11.32 24.21 7.97
N ASP A 37 11.58 23.08 7.32
CA ASP A 37 11.34 22.88 5.89
C ASP A 37 9.84 22.59 5.64
N ALA A 38 9.02 23.64 5.68
CA ALA A 38 7.59 23.57 5.47
C ALA A 38 7.17 24.06 4.09
N ASP A 39 6.26 23.33 3.46
CA ASP A 39 5.55 23.72 2.24
C ASP A 39 4.05 23.82 2.50
N ALA A 40 3.36 24.76 1.91
CA ALA A 40 1.92 24.87 2.00
C ALA A 40 1.23 24.69 0.65
N ALA A 41 0.02 24.13 0.69
CA ALA A 41 -0.84 24.04 -0.46
C ALA A 41 -2.28 24.39 -0.09
N VAL A 42 -2.98 25.00 -1.04
CA VAL A 42 -4.43 25.16 -0.96
C VAL A 42 -5.08 24.04 -1.75
N SER A 43 -5.93 23.26 -1.10
CA SER A 43 -6.82 22.33 -1.78
C SER A 43 -7.95 23.10 -2.43
N GLY A 44 -7.75 23.53 -3.68
CA GLY A 44 -8.60 24.51 -4.35
C GLY A 44 -10.06 24.06 -4.55
N ALA A 45 -10.29 22.77 -4.73
CA ALA A 45 -11.64 22.21 -4.89
C ALA A 45 -12.38 22.08 -3.56
N PHE A 46 -11.66 21.93 -2.46
CA PHE A 46 -12.19 21.60 -1.15
C PHE A 46 -12.11 22.76 -0.11
N GLY A 47 -11.48 23.86 -0.48
CA GLY A 47 -11.41 25.06 0.37
C GLY A 47 -10.61 24.89 1.66
N CYS A 48 -9.60 24.02 1.66
CA CYS A 48 -8.76 23.72 2.81
C CYS A 48 -7.30 24.12 2.56
N LEU A 49 -6.61 24.50 3.65
CA LEU A 49 -5.15 24.60 3.70
C LEU A 49 -4.56 23.29 4.20
N VAL A 50 -3.51 22.83 3.56
CA VAL A 50 -2.69 21.70 4.03
C VAL A 50 -1.25 22.15 4.07
N VAL A 51 -0.55 21.89 5.15
CA VAL A 51 0.88 22.13 5.30
C VAL A 51 1.60 20.78 5.21
N ARG A 52 2.72 20.76 4.52
CA ARG A 52 3.63 19.61 4.47
C ARG A 52 4.94 20.02 5.15
N ILE A 53 5.38 19.21 6.08
CA ILE A 53 6.68 19.39 6.76
C ILE A 53 7.59 18.21 6.48
N TYR A 54 8.91 18.44 6.58
CA TYR A 54 9.89 17.36 6.52
C TYR A 54 10.47 17.15 7.93
N ASP A 55 10.19 16.00 8.50
CA ASP A 55 10.60 15.64 9.86
C ASP A 55 11.09 14.20 9.92
N GLY A 56 12.22 13.97 10.60
CA GLY A 56 12.77 12.63 10.82
C GLY A 56 13.11 11.83 9.56
N GLY A 57 13.30 12.49 8.41
CA GLY A 57 13.56 11.84 7.13
C GLY A 57 12.30 11.59 6.28
N GLU A 58 11.13 12.00 6.74
CA GLU A 58 9.84 11.76 6.07
C GLU A 58 9.05 13.05 5.92
N TYR A 59 8.19 13.09 4.89
CA TYR A 59 7.19 14.15 4.74
C TYR A 59 5.93 13.81 5.53
N LEU A 60 5.45 14.78 6.31
CA LEU A 60 4.21 14.72 7.07
C LEU A 60 3.24 15.78 6.54
N PHE A 61 1.94 15.56 6.68
CA PHE A 61 0.90 16.47 6.22
C PHE A 61 0.06 16.93 7.42
N SER A 62 -0.24 18.24 7.50
CA SER A 62 -1.23 18.70 8.48
C SER A 62 -2.60 18.11 8.15
N TYR A 63 -3.45 17.90 9.16
CA TYR A 63 -4.86 17.71 8.89
C TYR A 63 -5.38 18.95 8.14
N PRO A 64 -6.28 18.79 7.13
CA PRO A 64 -6.77 19.93 6.36
C PRO A 64 -7.46 20.98 7.23
N TYR A 65 -6.94 22.19 7.21
CA TYR A 65 -7.51 23.33 7.93
C TYR A 65 -8.57 24.01 7.06
N PRO A 66 -9.84 24.10 7.51
CA PRO A 66 -10.91 24.71 6.72
C PRO A 66 -10.70 26.22 6.57
N LEU A 67 -10.72 26.72 5.34
CA LEU A 67 -10.56 28.13 5.02
C LEU A 67 -11.91 28.84 4.78
N THR A 68 -12.98 28.09 4.62
CA THR A 68 -14.33 28.59 4.35
C THR A 68 -15.36 27.75 5.08
N GLU A 69 -16.56 28.30 5.30
CA GLU A 69 -17.69 27.54 5.90
C GLU A 69 -18.14 26.34 5.04
N SER A 70 -17.81 26.34 3.76
CA SER A 70 -18.14 25.25 2.82
C SER A 70 -16.96 24.33 2.55
N ALA A 71 -15.90 24.37 3.35
CA ALA A 71 -14.74 23.51 3.19
C ALA A 71 -15.13 22.03 3.36
N ASP A 72 -14.56 21.18 2.53
CA ASP A 72 -14.70 19.73 2.58
C ASP A 72 -13.37 19.11 3.01
N GLU A 73 -13.20 18.92 4.31
CA GLU A 73 -12.00 18.32 4.90
C GLU A 73 -11.80 16.88 4.44
N SER A 74 -12.87 16.09 4.28
CA SER A 74 -12.77 14.70 3.83
C SER A 74 -12.28 14.62 2.39
N GLY A 75 -12.77 15.48 1.50
CA GLY A 75 -12.29 15.58 0.13
C GLY A 75 -10.84 16.05 0.06
N ALA A 76 -10.44 16.98 0.94
CA ALA A 76 -9.04 17.42 1.03
C ALA A 76 -8.11 16.32 1.53
N VAL A 77 -8.52 15.51 2.52
CA VAL A 77 -7.78 14.32 2.99
C VAL A 77 -7.58 13.33 1.85
N GLU A 78 -8.62 13.06 1.06
CA GLU A 78 -8.50 12.16 -0.10
C GLU A 78 -7.54 12.72 -1.16
N GLU A 79 -7.57 14.03 -1.43
CA GLU A 79 -6.65 14.68 -2.36
C GLU A 79 -5.18 14.58 -1.89
N VAL A 80 -4.92 14.74 -0.60
CA VAL A 80 -3.59 14.55 0.02
C VAL A 80 -3.16 13.10 -0.09
N ALA A 81 -4.04 12.15 0.19
CA ALA A 81 -3.75 10.73 0.08
C ALA A 81 -3.36 10.35 -1.36
N GLN A 82 -4.11 10.82 -2.36
CA GLN A 82 -3.78 10.61 -3.77
C GLN A 82 -2.45 11.26 -4.17
N TYR A 83 -2.14 12.42 -3.60
CA TYR A 83 -0.85 13.07 -3.79
C TYR A 83 0.28 12.21 -3.21
N ALA A 84 0.17 11.78 -1.95
CA ALA A 84 1.19 10.98 -1.28
C ALA A 84 1.46 9.66 -2.04
N ILE A 85 0.40 8.97 -2.49
CA ILE A 85 0.51 7.75 -3.31
C ILE A 85 1.28 8.04 -4.61
N ARG A 86 0.92 9.09 -5.32
CA ARG A 86 1.56 9.44 -6.61
C ARG A 86 3.03 9.79 -6.46
N GLU A 87 3.39 10.54 -5.40
CA GLU A 87 4.77 10.96 -5.13
C GLU A 87 5.57 9.88 -4.38
N GLY A 88 4.95 8.77 -3.99
CA GLY A 88 5.61 7.70 -3.25
C GLY A 88 5.97 8.09 -1.82
N LEU A 89 5.14 8.91 -1.16
CA LEU A 89 5.36 9.39 0.19
C LEU A 89 4.53 8.59 1.20
N PRO A 90 5.00 8.44 2.45
CA PRO A 90 4.16 7.95 3.54
C PRO A 90 2.99 8.93 3.75
N LEU A 91 1.85 8.40 4.18
CA LEU A 91 0.68 9.21 4.51
C LEU A 91 0.57 9.32 6.04
N VAL A 92 1.10 10.40 6.56
CA VAL A 92 1.06 10.72 7.99
C VAL A 92 0.43 12.09 8.15
N PHE A 93 -0.68 12.14 8.88
CA PHE A 93 -1.30 13.41 9.26
C PHE A 93 -0.86 13.81 10.67
N PHE A 94 -0.51 15.06 10.86
CA PHE A 94 -0.29 15.68 12.17
C PHE A 94 -1.40 16.72 12.45
N ASP A 95 -1.53 17.12 13.70
CA ASP A 95 -2.55 18.06 14.17
C ASP A 95 -3.99 17.65 13.80
N VAL A 96 -4.27 16.36 13.82
CA VAL A 96 -5.62 15.85 13.59
C VAL A 96 -6.48 16.19 14.81
N PRO A 97 -7.50 17.06 14.69
CA PRO A 97 -8.36 17.39 15.82
C PRO A 97 -9.09 16.16 16.36
N ARG A 98 -9.29 16.10 17.67
CA ARG A 98 -10.02 14.99 18.34
C ARG A 98 -11.37 14.73 17.69
N ASP A 99 -12.12 15.77 17.38
CA ASP A 99 -13.46 15.68 16.80
C ASP A 99 -13.44 15.19 15.34
N SER A 100 -12.35 15.43 14.62
CA SER A 100 -12.17 15.01 13.23
C SER A 100 -11.63 13.57 13.10
N LEU A 101 -11.02 13.03 14.16
CA LEU A 101 -10.43 11.70 14.18
C LEU A 101 -11.40 10.58 13.74
N PRO A 102 -12.65 10.50 14.24
CA PRO A 102 -13.59 9.46 13.82
C PRO A 102 -13.89 9.50 12.32
N VAL A 103 -14.01 10.70 11.73
CA VAL A 103 -14.29 10.87 10.29
C VAL A 103 -13.09 10.44 9.48
N LEU A 104 -11.88 10.84 9.88
CA LEU A 104 -10.63 10.41 9.25
C LEU A 104 -10.52 8.88 9.28
N LEU A 105 -10.72 8.26 10.44
CA LEU A 105 -10.61 6.80 10.60
C LEU A 105 -11.68 6.00 9.85
N MET A 106 -12.83 6.61 9.54
CA MET A 106 -13.84 5.98 8.67
C MET A 106 -13.35 5.82 7.22
N GLY A 107 -12.49 6.71 6.76
CA GLY A 107 -11.90 6.66 5.41
C GLY A 107 -10.77 5.63 5.29
N PHE A 108 -10.12 5.29 6.40
CA PHE A 108 -8.94 4.43 6.43
C PHE A 108 -9.10 3.31 7.47
N ARG A 109 -8.89 2.06 7.05
CA ARG A 109 -9.18 0.89 7.89
C ARG A 109 -8.17 0.65 9.00
N HIS A 110 -6.91 0.94 8.73
CA HIS A 110 -5.81 0.75 9.65
C HIS A 110 -4.97 2.01 9.71
N ALA A 111 -5.09 2.71 10.81
CA ALA A 111 -4.28 3.85 11.13
C ALA A 111 -3.72 3.67 12.54
N ASP A 112 -2.44 3.94 12.72
CA ASP A 112 -1.90 4.14 14.05
C ASP A 112 -2.20 5.56 14.49
N VAL A 113 -2.77 5.67 15.67
CA VAL A 113 -3.09 6.96 16.29
C VAL A 113 -2.16 7.15 17.46
N ASP A 114 -1.26 8.10 17.32
CA ASP A 114 -0.36 8.51 18.40
C ASP A 114 -0.90 9.79 19.04
N ALA A 115 -1.07 9.74 20.34
CA ALA A 115 -1.36 10.91 21.17
C ALA A 115 -0.18 11.10 22.13
N GLU A 116 0.22 12.33 22.36
CA GLU A 116 1.24 12.64 23.37
C GLU A 116 0.77 12.25 24.79
N ASP A 117 -0.54 12.42 25.04
CA ASP A 117 -1.23 11.94 26.25
C ASP A 117 -2.75 11.80 26.00
N GLU A 118 -3.48 11.25 26.98
CA GLU A 118 -4.96 11.09 26.90
C GLU A 118 -5.73 12.42 26.87
N SER A 119 -5.09 13.53 27.19
CA SER A 119 -5.67 14.89 27.20
C SER A 119 -5.36 15.68 25.93
N ALA A 120 -4.62 15.12 24.98
CA ALA A 120 -4.27 15.79 23.75
C ALA A 120 -5.51 16.24 22.96
N ASP A 121 -5.49 17.47 22.49
CA ASP A 121 -6.55 18.02 21.61
C ASP A 121 -6.36 17.62 20.16
N THR A 122 -5.13 17.24 19.78
CA THR A 122 -4.75 16.80 18.44
C THR A 122 -3.95 15.49 18.49
N TYR A 123 -3.90 14.80 17.35
CA TYR A 123 -3.28 13.50 17.18
C TYR A 123 -2.37 13.48 15.96
N ARG A 124 -1.32 12.67 16.02
CA ARG A 124 -0.60 12.20 14.84
C ARG A 124 -1.23 10.88 14.38
N VAL A 125 -1.58 10.80 13.12
CA VAL A 125 -2.24 9.64 12.53
C VAL A 125 -1.42 9.13 11.36
N THR A 126 -0.83 7.95 11.52
CA THR A 126 -0.12 7.26 10.45
C THR A 126 -1.07 6.30 9.75
N ILE A 127 -1.33 6.56 8.48
CA ILE A 127 -2.15 5.68 7.65
C ILE A 127 -1.28 4.55 7.14
N LYS A 128 -1.57 3.33 7.61
CA LYS A 128 -0.84 2.13 7.17
C LYS A 128 -1.29 1.65 5.80
N SER A 129 -0.40 0.97 5.13
CA SER A 129 -0.60 0.35 3.81
C SER A 129 -1.74 -0.65 3.76
N GLU A 130 -2.02 -1.31 4.87
CA GLU A 130 -3.12 -2.26 5.06
C GLU A 130 -4.51 -1.60 4.92
N CYS A 131 -4.53 -0.29 4.72
CA CYS A 131 -5.74 0.50 4.47
C CYS A 131 -6.37 0.25 3.09
N MET A 132 -5.71 -0.47 2.20
CA MET A 132 -6.30 -0.83 0.92
C MET A 132 -7.41 -1.86 1.13
N LEU A 133 -8.61 -1.34 1.31
CA LEU A 133 -9.83 -2.10 1.51
C LEU A 133 -10.19 -2.94 0.30
N ILE A 134 -9.72 -4.16 0.27
CA ILE A 134 -10.18 -5.13 -0.71
C ILE A 134 -11.39 -5.85 -0.11
N LYS A 135 -12.56 -5.24 -0.28
CA LYS A 135 -13.84 -5.80 0.21
C LYS A 135 -14.15 -7.17 -0.42
N LYS A 136 -13.68 -7.38 -1.65
CA LYS A 136 -13.79 -8.64 -2.37
C LYS A 136 -12.50 -8.83 -3.15
N ALA A 137 -11.88 -10.00 -3.05
CA ALA A 137 -10.73 -10.30 -3.88
C ALA A 137 -11.14 -10.22 -5.36
N PRO A 138 -10.43 -9.43 -6.18
CA PRO A 138 -10.71 -9.38 -7.61
C PRO A 138 -10.33 -10.71 -8.26
N GLU A 139 -10.92 -10.98 -9.41
CA GLU A 139 -10.56 -12.11 -10.26
C GLU A 139 -9.91 -11.59 -11.54
N ALA A 140 -8.88 -12.25 -12.02
CA ALA A 140 -8.26 -11.95 -13.30
C ALA A 140 -7.89 -13.24 -14.03
N ALA A 141 -7.95 -13.18 -15.35
CA ALA A 141 -7.54 -14.27 -16.21
C ALA A 141 -6.49 -13.78 -17.21
N SER A 142 -5.46 -14.60 -17.45
CA SER A 142 -4.45 -14.37 -18.47
C SER A 142 -4.01 -15.70 -19.04
N GLY A 143 -3.96 -15.80 -20.35
CA GLY A 143 -3.54 -17.03 -21.05
C GLY A 143 -4.29 -18.27 -20.55
N ALA A 144 -3.52 -19.20 -19.96
CA ALA A 144 -4.03 -20.47 -19.46
C ALA A 144 -4.50 -20.45 -18.01
N VAL A 145 -4.42 -19.30 -17.31
CA VAL A 145 -4.71 -19.26 -15.88
C VAL A 145 -5.83 -18.27 -15.53
N THR A 146 -6.51 -18.58 -14.43
CA THR A 146 -7.41 -17.68 -13.73
C THR A 146 -6.96 -17.56 -12.29
N LEU A 147 -6.82 -16.35 -11.79
CA LEU A 147 -6.61 -16.05 -10.37
C LEU A 147 -7.96 -15.71 -9.75
N ARG A 148 -8.32 -16.41 -8.70
CA ARG A 148 -9.53 -16.17 -7.92
C ARG A 148 -9.26 -16.23 -6.44
N GLU A 149 -10.17 -15.70 -5.64
CA GLU A 149 -10.11 -15.81 -4.19
C GLU A 149 -9.95 -17.29 -3.76
N LEU A 150 -9.07 -17.52 -2.77
CA LEU A 150 -9.01 -18.79 -2.06
C LEU A 150 -10.33 -19.06 -1.34
N ARG A 151 -10.82 -20.27 -1.46
CA ARG A 151 -12.05 -20.77 -0.83
C ARG A 151 -11.72 -21.90 0.12
N TYR A 152 -12.61 -22.16 1.05
CA TYR A 152 -12.43 -23.25 2.00
C TYR A 152 -12.25 -24.62 1.32
N GLU A 153 -12.86 -24.83 0.17
CA GLU A 153 -12.72 -26.05 -0.64
C GLU A 153 -11.30 -26.25 -1.16
N ASP A 154 -10.49 -25.20 -1.26
CA ASP A 154 -9.10 -25.26 -1.74
C ASP A 154 -8.12 -25.74 -0.66
N ARG A 155 -8.55 -25.85 0.61
CA ARG A 155 -7.68 -26.05 1.77
C ARG A 155 -6.66 -27.17 1.63
N GLU A 156 -7.04 -28.32 1.08
CA GLU A 156 -6.14 -29.47 0.93
C GLU A 156 -5.02 -29.17 -0.10
N ASN A 157 -5.37 -28.57 -1.23
CA ASN A 157 -4.40 -28.19 -2.25
C ASN A 157 -3.53 -27.02 -1.79
N TYR A 158 -4.10 -26.09 -1.04
CA TYR A 158 -3.37 -24.96 -0.47
C TYR A 158 -2.36 -25.43 0.58
N ALA A 159 -2.75 -26.35 1.48
CA ALA A 159 -1.84 -26.96 2.44
C ALA A 159 -0.70 -27.71 1.76
N ARG A 160 -0.96 -28.42 0.65
CA ARG A 160 0.11 -29.08 -0.13
C ARG A 160 1.18 -28.10 -0.59
N ILE A 161 0.81 -26.89 -1.02
CA ILE A 161 1.78 -25.86 -1.40
C ILE A 161 2.51 -25.32 -0.16
N CYS A 162 1.80 -25.02 0.91
CA CYS A 162 2.39 -24.48 2.14
C CYS A 162 3.38 -25.44 2.80
N LEU A 163 3.18 -26.75 2.63
CA LEU A 163 4.03 -27.79 3.18
C LEU A 163 5.06 -28.36 2.19
N ASP A 164 5.05 -27.92 0.95
CA ASP A 164 6.00 -28.40 -0.07
C ASP A 164 7.40 -27.87 0.18
N THR A 165 8.35 -28.77 0.40
CA THR A 165 9.73 -28.44 0.78
C THR A 165 10.47 -27.65 -0.31
N ASP A 166 10.26 -27.99 -1.58
CA ASP A 166 10.96 -27.36 -2.69
C ASP A 166 10.44 -25.95 -2.94
N ASN A 167 9.11 -25.73 -2.81
CA ASN A 167 8.51 -24.40 -2.86
C ASN A 167 8.95 -23.54 -1.68
N ASN A 168 9.04 -24.10 -0.47
CA ASN A 168 9.37 -23.35 0.74
C ASN A 168 10.85 -23.03 0.86
N LYS A 169 11.74 -23.73 0.16
CA LYS A 169 13.19 -23.48 0.20
C LYS A 169 13.58 -22.01 0.02
N TYR A 170 12.84 -21.27 -0.79
CA TYR A 170 13.07 -19.86 -1.08
C TYR A 170 11.88 -18.97 -0.70
N TRP A 171 10.99 -19.45 0.16
CA TRP A 171 9.84 -18.67 0.64
C TRP A 171 10.20 -17.69 1.76
N GLY A 172 11.30 -17.97 2.46
CA GLY A 172 11.82 -17.14 3.55
C GLY A 172 11.53 -17.68 4.94
N TYR A 173 10.55 -18.56 5.10
CA TYR A 173 10.25 -19.31 6.32
C TYR A 173 9.60 -20.65 5.98
N ASP A 174 9.68 -21.58 6.93
CA ASP A 174 9.00 -22.87 6.85
C ASP A 174 7.99 -22.95 7.99
N PHE A 175 6.71 -23.03 7.67
CA PHE A 175 5.64 -23.11 8.66
C PHE A 175 5.81 -24.28 9.65
N ARG A 176 6.46 -25.35 9.24
CA ARG A 176 6.68 -26.53 10.10
C ARG A 176 7.60 -26.23 11.29
N ASP A 177 8.45 -25.21 11.19
CA ASP A 177 9.35 -24.79 12.28
C ASP A 177 8.57 -24.02 13.37
N ASP A 178 7.65 -23.16 12.96
CA ASP A 178 6.90 -22.28 13.87
C ASP A 178 5.56 -22.90 14.29
N GLU A 179 4.89 -23.60 13.37
CA GLU A 179 3.56 -24.18 13.57
C GLU A 179 3.54 -25.67 13.14
N PRO A 180 4.21 -26.57 13.91
CA PRO A 180 4.39 -27.97 13.52
C PRO A 180 3.08 -28.76 13.42
N ASP A 181 2.02 -28.31 14.08
CA ASP A 181 0.70 -28.91 14.07
C ASP A 181 -0.26 -28.26 13.04
N ALA A 182 0.24 -27.33 12.21
CA ALA A 182 -0.59 -26.66 11.21
C ALA A 182 -1.14 -27.65 10.19
N ASP A 183 -2.44 -27.62 10.02
CA ASP A 183 -3.19 -28.45 9.08
C ASP A 183 -3.83 -27.62 7.95
N ALA A 184 -4.59 -28.26 7.09
CA ALA A 184 -5.24 -27.60 5.97
C ALA A 184 -6.23 -26.51 6.41
N GLU A 185 -6.88 -26.67 7.56
CA GLU A 185 -7.77 -25.65 8.10
C GLU A 185 -7.01 -24.43 8.62
N PHE A 186 -5.88 -24.64 9.26
CA PHE A 186 -5.01 -23.56 9.72
C PHE A 186 -4.58 -22.67 8.55
N PHE A 187 -4.00 -23.25 7.48
CA PHE A 187 -3.50 -22.47 6.35
C PHE A 187 -4.60 -21.71 5.63
N ILE A 188 -5.74 -22.33 5.33
CA ILE A 188 -6.80 -21.64 4.60
C ILE A 188 -7.46 -20.54 5.43
N ASN A 189 -7.65 -20.76 6.74
CA ASN A 189 -8.23 -19.78 7.63
C ASN A 189 -7.29 -18.60 7.86
N SER A 190 -5.96 -18.82 7.91
CA SER A 190 -4.96 -17.76 7.97
C SER A 190 -5.04 -16.88 6.73
N ALA A 191 -5.00 -17.45 5.52
CA ALA A 191 -5.08 -16.68 4.27
C ALA A 191 -6.41 -15.92 4.14
N ILE A 192 -7.54 -16.49 4.54
CA ILE A 192 -8.84 -15.80 4.56
C ILE A 192 -8.84 -14.64 5.57
N THR A 193 -8.19 -14.84 6.73
CA THR A 193 -8.09 -13.82 7.77
C THR A 193 -7.21 -12.67 7.31
N GLU A 194 -6.01 -12.94 6.78
CA GLU A 194 -5.10 -11.95 6.23
C GLU A 194 -5.78 -11.07 5.18
N ARG A 195 -6.55 -11.68 4.28
CA ARG A 195 -7.34 -10.91 3.31
C ARG A 195 -8.39 -10.02 3.99
N LYS A 196 -9.09 -10.51 5.02
CA LYS A 196 -10.12 -9.72 5.72
C LYS A 196 -9.55 -8.54 6.48
N ILE A 197 -8.37 -8.69 7.05
CA ILE A 197 -7.67 -7.61 7.76
C ILE A 197 -6.84 -6.72 6.82
N GLY A 198 -6.62 -7.15 5.56
CA GLY A 198 -5.94 -6.36 4.52
C GLY A 198 -4.41 -6.49 4.52
N THR A 199 -3.84 -7.48 5.21
CA THR A 199 -2.38 -7.68 5.26
C THR A 199 -1.84 -8.41 4.03
N ALA A 200 -2.62 -9.36 3.49
CA ALA A 200 -2.27 -10.10 2.28
C ALA A 200 -3.52 -10.54 1.51
N ILE A 201 -3.36 -10.83 0.24
CA ILE A 201 -4.36 -11.50 -0.59
C ILE A 201 -3.70 -12.68 -1.27
N SER A 202 -4.05 -13.88 -0.85
CA SER A 202 -3.66 -15.09 -1.55
C SER A 202 -4.76 -15.52 -2.52
N PHE A 203 -4.37 -15.83 -3.73
CA PHE A 203 -5.24 -16.28 -4.83
C PHE A 203 -4.98 -17.74 -5.15
N ALA A 204 -6.04 -18.49 -5.37
CA ALA A 204 -5.96 -19.77 -6.04
C ALA A 204 -5.62 -19.55 -7.53
N VAL A 205 -4.58 -20.20 -8.00
CA VAL A 205 -4.25 -20.28 -9.43
C VAL A 205 -4.97 -21.47 -10.02
N ILE A 206 -5.85 -21.21 -10.97
CA ILE A 206 -6.64 -22.25 -11.64
C ILE A 206 -6.18 -22.35 -13.10
N SER A 207 -5.90 -23.54 -13.56
CA SER A 207 -5.61 -23.84 -14.97
C SER A 207 -6.38 -25.12 -15.38
N ASP A 208 -7.06 -25.09 -16.50
CA ASP A 208 -7.93 -26.19 -16.97
C ASP A 208 -8.95 -26.70 -15.92
N GLY A 209 -9.40 -25.79 -15.04
CA GLY A 209 -10.33 -26.09 -13.96
C GLY A 209 -9.71 -26.69 -12.70
N GLU A 210 -8.41 -26.95 -12.70
CA GLU A 210 -7.65 -27.53 -11.58
C GLU A 210 -6.91 -26.45 -10.80
N PHE A 211 -6.79 -26.65 -9.47
CA PHE A 211 -5.93 -25.84 -8.62
C PHE A 211 -4.46 -26.22 -8.89
N VAL A 212 -3.69 -25.30 -9.43
CA VAL A 212 -2.30 -25.56 -9.84
C VAL A 212 -1.26 -24.78 -9.04
N GLY A 213 -1.69 -23.81 -8.23
CA GLY A 213 -0.75 -22.97 -7.50
C GLY A 213 -1.41 -21.90 -6.66
N GLU A 214 -0.57 -21.07 -6.08
CA GLU A 214 -0.90 -19.85 -5.35
C GLU A 214 -0.20 -18.66 -5.98
N ALA A 215 -0.86 -17.54 -5.96
CA ALA A 215 -0.28 -16.23 -6.20
C ALA A 215 -0.72 -15.28 -5.09
N ALA A 216 0.15 -14.40 -4.62
CA ALA A 216 -0.16 -13.51 -3.52
C ALA A 216 0.27 -12.08 -3.79
N LEU A 217 -0.48 -11.13 -3.22
CA LEU A 217 -0.09 -9.74 -3.00
C LEU A 217 -0.07 -9.48 -1.50
N TYR A 218 1.03 -8.97 -0.99
CA TYR A 218 1.25 -8.73 0.44
C TYR A 218 2.18 -7.54 0.65
N ALA A 219 2.54 -7.24 1.89
CA ALA A 219 3.40 -6.09 2.22
C ALA A 219 2.95 -4.81 1.50
N PHE A 220 1.63 -4.55 1.53
CA PHE A 220 1.09 -3.33 0.94
C PHE A 220 1.71 -2.12 1.62
N ASP A 221 2.16 -1.15 0.82
CA ASP A 221 2.66 0.12 1.33
C ASP A 221 1.68 1.26 1.03
N CYS A 222 1.70 2.31 1.86
CA CYS A 222 0.86 3.51 1.65
C CYS A 222 1.26 4.30 0.38
N ARG A 223 2.28 3.85 -0.34
CA ARG A 223 2.77 4.42 -1.60
C ARG A 223 2.14 3.75 -2.83
N GLY A 224 1.12 2.91 -2.62
CA GLY A 224 0.45 2.16 -3.68
C GLY A 224 1.29 1.00 -4.22
N GLY A 225 2.20 0.47 -3.42
CA GLY A 225 2.99 -0.71 -3.73
C GLY A 225 2.50 -1.95 -3.00
N ALA A 226 2.84 -3.11 -3.53
CA ALA A 226 2.71 -4.40 -2.85
C ALA A 226 3.81 -5.34 -3.34
N GLU A 227 4.20 -6.28 -2.51
CA GLU A 227 5.02 -7.41 -2.94
C GLU A 227 4.17 -8.51 -3.53
N THR A 228 4.76 -9.30 -4.42
CA THR A 228 4.11 -10.47 -5.00
C THR A 228 4.94 -11.73 -4.81
N ALA A 229 4.23 -12.83 -4.67
CA ALA A 229 4.84 -14.15 -4.68
C ALA A 229 3.99 -15.15 -5.48
N ILE A 230 4.66 -16.15 -6.06
CA ILE A 230 4.05 -17.19 -6.88
C ILE A 230 4.63 -18.55 -6.46
N ARG A 231 3.75 -19.49 -6.14
CA ARG A 231 4.09 -20.90 -5.94
C ARG A 231 3.23 -21.77 -6.85
N ILE A 232 3.85 -22.74 -7.50
CA ILE A 232 3.16 -23.68 -8.39
C ILE A 232 3.42 -25.09 -7.86
N LEU A 233 2.38 -25.92 -7.78
CA LEU A 233 2.52 -27.32 -7.41
C LEU A 233 3.53 -28.03 -8.32
N PRO A 234 4.39 -28.91 -7.79
CA PRO A 234 5.50 -29.51 -8.55
C PRO A 234 5.08 -30.13 -9.88
N GLU A 235 3.95 -30.83 -9.92
CA GLU A 235 3.41 -31.48 -11.12
C GLU A 235 2.97 -30.51 -12.25
N TYR A 236 2.82 -29.21 -11.92
CA TYR A 236 2.44 -28.16 -12.89
C TYR A 236 3.58 -27.22 -13.23
N GLN A 237 4.74 -27.36 -12.59
CA GLN A 237 5.92 -26.55 -12.90
C GLN A 237 6.43 -26.84 -14.32
N GLY A 238 7.19 -25.88 -14.89
CA GLY A 238 7.78 -26.00 -16.21
C GLY A 238 6.79 -25.91 -17.39
N ARG A 239 5.50 -25.60 -17.14
CA ARG A 239 4.45 -25.46 -18.17
C ARG A 239 4.27 -24.01 -18.68
N GLY A 240 5.11 -23.07 -18.21
CA GLY A 240 5.01 -21.67 -18.64
C GLY A 240 3.95 -20.83 -17.93
N LEU A 241 3.27 -21.38 -16.90
CA LEU A 241 2.15 -20.71 -16.22
C LEU A 241 2.55 -19.42 -15.49
N SER A 242 3.81 -19.30 -15.06
CA SER A 242 4.27 -18.16 -14.26
C SER A 242 4.09 -16.81 -14.95
N GLU A 243 4.23 -16.76 -16.29
CA GLU A 243 4.02 -15.52 -17.08
C GLU A 243 2.56 -15.07 -17.02
N ASP A 244 1.65 -16.01 -17.25
CA ASP A 244 0.21 -15.76 -17.20
C ASP A 244 -0.22 -15.33 -15.79
N ILE A 245 0.31 -16.00 -14.74
CA ILE A 245 0.05 -15.66 -13.34
C ILE A 245 0.50 -14.23 -13.04
N LEU A 246 1.73 -13.88 -13.41
CA LEU A 246 2.28 -12.55 -13.14
C LEU A 246 1.49 -11.45 -13.88
N THR A 247 1.09 -11.73 -15.12
CA THR A 247 0.24 -10.81 -15.90
C THR A 247 -1.10 -10.59 -15.23
N ALA A 248 -1.76 -11.67 -14.77
CA ALA A 248 -3.01 -11.56 -14.04
C ALA A 248 -2.86 -10.81 -12.71
N LEU A 249 -1.73 -10.98 -11.99
CA LEU A 249 -1.43 -10.20 -10.78
C LEU A 249 -1.27 -8.70 -11.09
N PHE A 250 -0.67 -8.32 -12.22
CA PHE A 250 -0.58 -6.92 -12.64
C PHE A 250 -1.97 -6.33 -12.92
N GLU A 251 -2.87 -7.09 -13.56
CA GLU A 251 -4.25 -6.66 -13.77
C GLU A 251 -5.02 -6.49 -12.45
N ILE A 252 -4.85 -7.43 -11.53
CA ILE A 252 -5.40 -7.34 -10.18
C ILE A 252 -4.86 -6.09 -9.48
N GLY A 253 -3.53 -5.88 -9.50
CA GLY A 253 -2.90 -4.71 -8.91
C GLY A 253 -3.52 -3.41 -9.40
N ARG A 254 -3.68 -3.26 -10.73
CA ARG A 254 -4.35 -2.09 -11.31
C ARG A 254 -5.79 -1.94 -10.84
N SER A 255 -6.53 -3.04 -10.77
CA SER A 255 -7.95 -3.03 -10.38
C SER A 255 -8.19 -2.60 -8.93
N ILE A 256 -7.20 -2.80 -8.05
CA ILE A 256 -7.25 -2.39 -6.65
C ILE A 256 -6.51 -1.08 -6.39
N GLY A 257 -6.00 -0.42 -7.44
CA GLY A 257 -5.38 0.90 -7.34
C GLY A 257 -3.89 0.88 -7.00
N LEU A 258 -3.20 -0.27 -7.10
CA LEU A 258 -1.75 -0.28 -6.99
C LEU A 258 -1.12 0.46 -8.18
N VAL A 259 -0.04 1.18 -7.90
CA VAL A 259 0.78 1.88 -8.91
C VAL A 259 2.04 1.08 -9.25
N ARG A 260 2.46 0.17 -8.35
CA ARG A 260 3.64 -0.68 -8.55
C ARG A 260 3.51 -2.02 -7.85
N ILE A 261 4.23 -3.01 -8.36
CA ILE A 261 4.39 -4.33 -7.73
C ILE A 261 5.88 -4.61 -7.59
N TYR A 262 6.28 -5.12 -6.43
CA TYR A 262 7.62 -5.58 -6.14
C TYR A 262 7.66 -7.10 -6.15
N ALA A 263 8.83 -7.66 -6.48
CA ALA A 263 9.15 -9.06 -6.26
C ALA A 263 10.54 -9.16 -5.68
N GLU A 264 10.71 -10.00 -4.67
CA GLU A 264 12.00 -10.30 -4.09
C GLU A 264 12.38 -11.76 -4.35
N ALA A 265 13.62 -11.99 -4.72
CA ALA A 265 14.14 -13.32 -4.93
C ALA A 265 15.52 -13.48 -4.29
N PHE A 266 15.76 -14.62 -3.65
CA PHE A 266 17.12 -14.97 -3.24
C PHE A 266 18.03 -15.02 -4.46
N ALA A 267 19.22 -14.42 -4.39
CA ALA A 267 20.17 -14.34 -5.49
C ALA A 267 20.64 -15.74 -6.00
N GLU A 268 20.55 -16.75 -5.15
CA GLU A 268 20.84 -18.15 -5.49
C GLU A 268 19.68 -18.85 -6.20
N ASN A 269 18.45 -18.34 -6.08
CA ASN A 269 17.26 -18.81 -6.82
C ASN A 269 17.30 -18.31 -8.28
N LYS A 270 18.23 -18.85 -9.04
CA LYS A 270 18.46 -18.43 -10.43
C LYS A 270 17.22 -18.46 -11.32
N PRO A 271 16.32 -19.47 -11.22
CA PRO A 271 15.07 -19.48 -11.99
C PRO A 271 14.20 -18.27 -11.70
N SER A 272 13.96 -17.92 -10.43
CA SER A 272 13.14 -16.74 -10.05
C SER A 272 13.80 -15.44 -10.47
N VAL A 273 15.12 -15.30 -10.25
CA VAL A 273 15.87 -14.11 -10.70
C VAL A 273 15.76 -13.93 -12.22
N ALA A 274 15.94 -15.00 -13.00
CA ALA A 274 15.82 -14.94 -14.46
C ALA A 274 14.39 -14.62 -14.91
N PHE A 275 13.38 -15.19 -14.24
CA PHE A 275 11.97 -14.92 -14.50
C PHE A 275 11.63 -13.45 -14.22
N CYS A 276 11.92 -12.95 -13.02
CA CYS A 276 11.63 -11.55 -12.65
C CYS A 276 12.38 -10.57 -13.59
N SER A 277 13.64 -10.83 -13.91
CA SER A 277 14.43 -9.97 -14.83
C SER A 277 13.83 -9.85 -16.23
N LYS A 278 12.98 -10.79 -16.66
CA LYS A 278 12.31 -10.74 -17.97
C LYS A 278 11.12 -9.78 -17.99
N TYR A 279 10.42 -9.62 -16.86
CA TYR A 279 9.11 -8.94 -16.79
C TYR A 279 9.11 -7.69 -15.92
N MET A 280 10.15 -7.52 -15.09
CA MET A 280 10.25 -6.44 -14.10
C MET A 280 11.64 -5.81 -14.18
N GLU A 281 11.74 -4.56 -13.78
CA GLU A 281 13.01 -3.84 -13.65
C GLU A 281 13.72 -4.25 -12.36
N ARG A 282 15.04 -4.43 -12.42
CA ARG A 282 15.87 -4.73 -11.24
C ARG A 282 16.13 -3.44 -10.48
N LEU A 283 15.72 -3.40 -9.22
CA LEU A 283 15.83 -2.23 -8.36
C LEU A 283 17.10 -2.26 -7.48
N SER A 284 17.38 -3.39 -6.82
CA SER A 284 18.54 -3.55 -5.95
C SER A 284 19.05 -4.99 -5.90
N ASP A 285 20.27 -5.14 -5.36
CA ASP A 285 20.95 -6.44 -5.16
C ASP A 285 21.77 -6.31 -3.87
N GLU A 286 21.16 -6.59 -2.74
CA GLU A 286 21.78 -6.44 -1.43
C GLU A 286 21.44 -7.62 -0.52
N GLY A 287 22.37 -7.98 0.37
CA GLY A 287 22.12 -8.99 1.39
C GLY A 287 21.80 -10.41 0.86
N GLY A 288 22.21 -10.73 -0.39
CA GLY A 288 21.89 -12.02 -1.00
C GLY A 288 20.48 -12.10 -1.59
N ARG A 289 19.78 -10.97 -1.69
CA ARG A 289 18.46 -10.83 -2.29
C ARG A 289 18.48 -9.85 -3.45
N VAL A 290 17.63 -10.09 -4.44
CA VAL A 290 17.44 -9.24 -5.60
C VAL A 290 16.01 -8.76 -5.59
N VAL A 291 15.82 -7.43 -5.58
CA VAL A 291 14.51 -6.79 -5.61
C VAL A 291 14.21 -6.31 -7.02
N PHE A 292 13.01 -6.56 -7.47
CA PHE A 292 12.47 -6.14 -8.75
C PHE A 292 11.24 -5.27 -8.55
N ILE A 293 10.99 -4.38 -9.52
CA ILE A 293 9.83 -3.48 -9.53
C ILE A 293 9.15 -3.51 -10.89
N LYS A 294 7.83 -3.42 -10.88
CA LYS A 294 7.00 -3.16 -12.05
C LYS A 294 6.10 -1.95 -11.78
N ASN A 295 6.31 -0.86 -12.49
CA ASN A 295 5.37 0.25 -12.53
C ASN A 295 4.17 -0.14 -13.40
N LEU A 296 2.97 -0.11 -12.83
CA LEU A 296 1.78 -0.68 -13.47
C LEU A 296 1.18 0.22 -14.57
N TYR A 297 1.50 1.52 -14.58
CA TYR A 297 0.98 2.52 -15.51
C TYR A 297 2.01 3.09 -16.49
N GLU A 298 3.25 2.64 -16.42
CA GLU A 298 4.27 2.96 -17.43
C GLU A 298 4.13 1.99 -18.62
N GLN A 299 4.13 2.56 -19.83
CA GLN A 299 4.12 1.82 -21.10
C GLN A 299 5.53 1.41 -21.49
#